data_b15880787b57232cb2022beff600e505
#
_entry.id   b15880787b57232cb2022beff600e505
#
_cell.length_a   1.000
_cell.length_b   1.000
_cell.length_c   1.000
_cell.angle_alpha   90.00
_cell.angle_beta   90.00
_cell.angle_gamma   90.00
#
_symmetry.space_group_name_H-M   'P 1'
#
loop_
_entity.id
_entity.type
_entity.pdbx_description
1 polymer ?
#
loop_
_entity_poly.entity_id
_entity_poly.type
_entity_poly.pdbx_seq_one_letter_code
_entity_poly.pdbx_strand_id
1 'polypeptide(L)'
;MARLDVYRNPDGNGFLLDVQADLMSHLKSRLVIPLVRSDIAPLPIKVLNPVFELEDALYMLLTQQMAAVSIRMLKSPVHNVNDRRDEVVAAIDLLLQGI
;
A
#
# COMPACT_ATOMS: atom_id res chain seq x y z
N MET A 1 0.14 -8.92 -11.84
CA MET A 1 0.15 -8.33 -10.49
C MET A 1 1.41 -8.72 -9.77
N ALA A 2 2.19 -7.75 -9.36
CA ALA A 2 3.44 -7.98 -8.66
C ALA A 2 3.41 -7.30 -7.29
N ARG A 3 4.14 -7.88 -6.32
CA ARG A 3 4.27 -7.28 -5.00
C ARG A 3 4.82 -5.86 -5.11
N LEU A 4 4.24 -4.93 -4.35
CA LEU A 4 4.55 -3.51 -4.31
C LEU A 4 4.15 -2.73 -5.55
N ASP A 5 3.32 -3.32 -6.41
CA ASP A 5 2.59 -2.57 -7.42
C ASP A 5 1.57 -1.66 -6.75
N VAL A 6 1.41 -0.47 -7.32
CA VAL A 6 0.50 0.57 -6.84
C VAL A 6 -0.64 0.70 -7.85
N TYR A 7 -1.86 0.63 -7.36
CA TYR A 7 -3.08 0.75 -8.16
C TYR A 7 -3.88 1.96 -7.73
N ARG A 8 -4.62 2.57 -8.65
CA ARG A 8 -5.55 3.61 -8.25
C ARG A 8 -6.65 3.00 -7.40
N ASN A 9 -7.04 3.70 -6.33
CA ASN A 9 -8.12 3.25 -5.47
C ASN A 9 -9.44 3.36 -6.25
N PRO A 10 -10.23 2.27 -6.33
CA PRO A 10 -11.49 2.29 -7.11
C PRO A 10 -12.51 3.32 -6.61
N ASP A 11 -12.43 3.76 -5.36
CA ASP A 11 -13.33 4.79 -4.84
C ASP A 11 -12.96 6.21 -5.31
N GLY A 12 -11.88 6.33 -6.10
CA GLY A 12 -11.46 7.59 -6.70
C GLY A 12 -10.45 8.39 -5.92
N ASN A 13 -10.10 7.98 -4.71
CA ASN A 13 -9.19 8.73 -3.84
C ASN A 13 -7.93 7.92 -3.53
N GLY A 14 -6.76 8.47 -3.89
CA GLY A 14 -5.47 7.87 -3.58
C GLY A 14 -5.20 6.58 -4.31
N PHE A 15 -4.42 5.71 -3.66
CA PHE A 15 -3.94 4.48 -4.26
C PHE A 15 -4.08 3.31 -3.30
N LEU A 16 -3.91 2.10 -3.84
CA LEU A 16 -3.78 0.86 -3.06
C LEU A 16 -2.43 0.24 -3.37
N LEU A 17 -1.67 -0.09 -2.34
CA LEU A 17 -0.38 -0.76 -2.48
C LEU A 17 -0.58 -2.27 -2.27
N ASP A 18 -0.20 -3.07 -3.28
CA ASP A 18 -0.24 -4.52 -3.21
C ASP A 18 0.96 -5.03 -2.39
N VAL A 19 0.69 -5.66 -1.25
CA VAL A 19 1.75 -6.17 -0.37
C VAL A 19 1.77 -7.69 -0.29
N GLN A 20 0.88 -8.36 -1.03
CA GLN A 20 0.81 -9.81 -1.02
C GLN A 20 2.03 -10.42 -1.71
N ALA A 21 2.55 -11.50 -1.14
CA ALA A 21 3.69 -12.21 -1.73
C ALA A 21 3.34 -12.74 -3.12
N ASP A 22 4.28 -12.63 -4.07
CA ASP A 22 4.06 -13.09 -5.45
C ASP A 22 3.76 -14.58 -5.52
N LEU A 23 4.27 -15.36 -4.58
CA LEU A 23 3.98 -16.79 -4.49
C LEU A 23 2.47 -17.06 -4.34
N MET A 24 1.72 -16.10 -3.79
CA MET A 24 0.28 -16.19 -3.59
C MET A 24 -0.51 -15.49 -4.71
N SER A 25 0.10 -15.21 -5.84
CA SER A 25 -0.53 -14.47 -6.94
C SER A 25 -1.71 -15.20 -7.57
N HIS A 26 -1.82 -16.52 -7.38
CA HIS A 26 -2.93 -17.32 -7.89
C HIS A 26 -4.25 -17.09 -7.15
N LEU A 27 -4.22 -16.44 -5.99
CA LEU A 27 -5.43 -16.17 -5.23
C LEU A 27 -6.28 -15.10 -5.92
N LYS A 28 -7.58 -15.17 -5.73
CA LYS A 28 -8.53 -14.21 -6.32
C LYS A 28 -8.66 -12.92 -5.52
N SER A 29 -7.90 -12.80 -4.44
CA SER A 29 -7.83 -11.59 -3.62
C SER A 29 -6.40 -11.15 -3.47
N ARG A 30 -6.21 -9.85 -3.19
CA ARG A 30 -4.90 -9.27 -2.91
C ARG A 30 -4.95 -8.52 -1.59
N LEU A 31 -3.90 -8.69 -0.78
CA LEU A 31 -3.74 -7.92 0.43
C LEU A 31 -3.14 -6.56 0.06
N VAL A 32 -3.86 -5.49 0.38
CA VAL A 32 -3.46 -4.13 0.00
C VAL A 32 -3.46 -3.20 1.21
N ILE A 33 -2.69 -2.11 1.09
CA ILE A 33 -2.65 -1.03 2.06
C ILE A 33 -3.00 0.27 1.34
N PRO A 34 -3.95 1.07 1.85
CA PRO A 34 -4.28 2.34 1.21
C PRO A 34 -3.17 3.37 1.33
N LEU A 35 -2.99 4.15 0.27
CA LEU A 35 -2.13 5.32 0.23
C LEU A 35 -3.03 6.54 0.10
N VAL A 36 -3.00 7.42 1.09
CA VAL A 36 -3.88 8.59 1.21
C VAL A 36 -3.04 9.86 1.18
N ARG A 37 -3.54 10.90 0.52
CA ARG A 37 -2.82 12.18 0.47
C ARG A 37 -2.45 12.65 1.87
N SER A 38 -1.19 13.05 2.03
CA SER A 38 -0.68 13.44 3.35
C SER A 38 -1.40 14.65 3.93
N ASP A 39 -1.92 15.56 3.08
CA ASP A 39 -2.61 16.76 3.53
C ASP A 39 -3.98 16.48 4.16
N ILE A 40 -4.56 15.31 3.90
CA ILE A 40 -5.86 14.91 4.47
C ILE A 40 -5.75 13.67 5.36
N ALA A 41 -4.55 13.09 5.48
CA ALA A 41 -4.31 11.92 6.30
C ALA A 41 -4.13 12.32 7.77
N PRO A 42 -4.31 11.39 8.73
CA PRO A 42 -3.97 11.66 10.13
C PRO A 42 -2.46 11.89 10.29
N LEU A 43 -2.04 12.34 11.47
CA LEU A 43 -0.62 12.50 11.74
C LEU A 43 0.09 11.15 11.63
N PRO A 44 1.26 11.10 10.97
CA PRO A 44 1.95 9.83 10.77
C PRO A 44 2.51 9.27 12.07
N ILE A 45 2.40 7.96 12.23
CA ILE A 45 3.10 7.22 13.27
C ILE A 45 4.42 6.78 12.66
N LYS A 46 5.52 7.11 13.31
CA LYS A 46 6.86 6.82 12.81
C LYS A 46 7.01 5.32 12.54
N VAL A 47 7.64 4.98 11.41
CA VAL A 47 7.82 3.62 10.88
C VAL A 47 6.53 3.01 10.36
N LEU A 48 5.41 3.14 11.07
CA LEU A 48 4.14 2.55 10.66
C LEU A 48 3.57 3.20 9.41
N ASN A 49 3.73 4.52 9.25
CA ASN A 49 3.12 5.29 8.16
C ASN A 49 4.17 5.99 7.30
N PRO A 50 4.96 5.25 6.50
CA PRO A 50 5.89 5.90 5.57
C PRO A 50 5.14 6.73 4.54
N VAL A 51 5.80 7.78 4.04
CA VAL A 51 5.24 8.69 3.04
C VAL A 51 5.99 8.50 1.72
N PHE A 52 5.23 8.46 0.64
CA PHE A 52 5.74 8.26 -0.71
C PHE A 52 5.33 9.43 -1.60
N GLU A 53 6.24 9.87 -2.46
CA GLU A 53 5.90 10.82 -3.50
C GLU A 53 5.41 10.07 -4.73
N LEU A 54 4.16 10.33 -5.13
CA LEU A 54 3.54 9.73 -6.30
C LEU A 54 2.81 10.83 -7.06
N GLU A 55 3.09 10.96 -8.36
CA GLU A 55 2.41 11.93 -9.23
C GLU A 55 2.43 13.35 -8.65
N ASP A 56 3.60 13.79 -8.18
CA ASP A 56 3.84 15.15 -7.67
C ASP A 56 3.10 15.48 -6.37
N ALA A 57 2.65 14.49 -5.63
CA ALA A 57 2.03 14.68 -4.33
C ALA A 57 2.55 13.66 -3.33
N LEU A 58 2.42 13.95 -2.05
CA LEU A 58 2.83 13.05 -0.98
C LEU A 58 1.64 12.22 -0.52
N TYR A 59 1.85 10.91 -0.41
CA TYR A 59 0.84 9.96 0.04
C TYR A 59 1.37 9.17 1.23
N MET A 60 0.54 9.04 2.26
CA MET A 60 0.87 8.30 3.46
C MET A 60 0.33 6.87 3.35
N LEU A 61 1.17 5.89 3.67
CA LEU A 61 0.77 4.50 3.74
C LEU A 61 0.03 4.25 5.04
N LEU A 62 -1.27 3.96 4.97
CA LEU A 62 -2.07 3.66 6.16
C LEU A 62 -2.01 2.17 6.46
N THR A 63 -0.86 1.72 6.95
CA THR A 63 -0.57 0.31 7.19
C THR A 63 -1.60 -0.36 8.08
N GLN A 64 -2.12 0.37 9.06
CA GLN A 64 -3.15 -0.13 9.98
C GLN A 64 -4.50 -0.38 9.31
N GLN A 65 -4.68 0.07 8.08
CA GLN A 65 -5.91 -0.16 7.31
C GLN A 65 -5.73 -1.25 6.24
N MET A 66 -4.72 -2.10 6.41
CA MET A 66 -4.48 -3.23 5.52
C MET A 66 -5.74 -4.09 5.41
N ALA A 67 -6.09 -4.47 4.17
CA ALA A 67 -7.29 -5.25 3.92
C ALA A 67 -7.13 -6.11 2.67
N ALA A 68 -7.91 -7.19 2.59
CA ALA A 68 -7.98 -7.99 1.39
C ALA A 68 -9.06 -7.43 0.46
N VAL A 69 -8.73 -7.31 -0.82
CA VAL A 69 -9.68 -6.88 -1.85
C VAL A 69 -9.72 -7.90 -2.98
N SER A 70 -10.84 -7.96 -3.70
CA SER A 70 -10.93 -8.80 -4.89
C SER A 70 -10.01 -8.26 -5.98
N ILE A 71 -9.36 -9.15 -6.73
CA ILE A 71 -8.53 -8.75 -7.87
C ILE A 71 -9.33 -8.00 -8.93
N ARG A 72 -10.65 -8.17 -8.96
CA ARG A 72 -11.52 -7.43 -9.88
C ARG A 72 -11.55 -5.93 -9.62
N MET A 73 -11.21 -5.52 -8.40
CA MET A 73 -11.15 -4.11 -8.02
C MET A 73 -9.86 -3.42 -8.47
N LEU A 74 -8.84 -4.21 -8.81
CA LEU A 74 -7.52 -3.71 -9.20
C LEU A 74 -7.38 -3.78 -10.70
N LYS A 75 -7.23 -2.62 -11.35
CA LYS A 75 -7.03 -2.54 -12.79
C LYS A 75 -5.55 -2.74 -13.12
N SER A 76 -4.99 -1.90 -13.98
CA SER A 76 -3.56 -1.98 -14.26
C SER A 76 -2.76 -1.22 -13.20
N PRO A 77 -1.60 -1.72 -12.78
CA PRO A 77 -0.75 -0.97 -11.87
C PRO A 77 -0.26 0.34 -12.53
N VAL A 78 -0.19 1.40 -11.76
CA VAL A 78 0.25 2.71 -12.23
C VAL A 78 1.65 3.08 -11.73
N HIS A 79 2.10 2.46 -10.66
CA HIS A 79 3.44 2.66 -10.08
C HIS A 79 3.90 1.37 -9.44
N ASN A 80 5.19 1.31 -9.05
CA ASN A 80 5.74 0.24 -8.23
C ASN A 80 6.76 0.86 -7.27
N VAL A 81 6.71 0.48 -5.99
CA VAL A 81 7.57 1.06 -4.96
C VAL A 81 8.57 0.04 -4.40
N ASN A 82 8.98 -0.90 -5.23
CA ASN A 82 9.93 -1.94 -4.80
C ASN A 82 11.28 -1.36 -4.33
N ASP A 83 11.66 -0.18 -4.80
CA ASP A 83 12.87 0.53 -4.36
C ASP A 83 12.79 0.96 -2.89
N ARG A 84 11.60 1.00 -2.30
CA ARG A 84 11.38 1.32 -0.89
C ARG A 84 10.77 0.14 -0.12
N ARG A 85 11.05 -1.06 -0.58
CA ARG A 85 10.52 -2.30 -0.01
C ARG A 85 10.79 -2.42 1.50
N ASP A 86 11.99 -2.07 1.94
CA ASP A 86 12.37 -2.23 3.34
C ASP A 86 11.51 -1.38 4.28
N GLU A 87 11.12 -0.19 3.85
CA GLU A 87 10.23 0.67 4.63
C GLU A 87 8.84 0.07 4.76
N VAL A 88 8.32 -0.52 3.68
CA VAL A 88 7.01 -1.16 3.67
C VAL A 88 7.03 -2.39 4.58
N VAL A 89 8.05 -3.22 4.47
CA VAL A 89 8.20 -4.43 5.30
C VAL A 89 8.31 -4.03 6.78
N ALA A 90 9.09 -3.00 7.10
CA ALA A 90 9.23 -2.53 8.48
C ALA A 90 7.89 -2.05 9.05
N ALA A 91 7.08 -1.38 8.25
CA ALA A 91 5.76 -0.91 8.67
C ALA A 91 4.83 -2.09 8.98
N ILE A 92 4.81 -3.09 8.10
CA ILE A 92 4.00 -4.29 8.30
C ILE A 92 4.46 -5.07 9.53
N ASP A 93 5.76 -5.22 9.71
CA ASP A 93 6.31 -5.92 10.88
C ASP A 93 5.95 -5.21 12.17
N LEU A 94 5.99 -3.88 12.18
CA LEU A 94 5.59 -3.12 13.36
C LEU A 94 4.11 -3.36 13.68
N LEU A 95 3.25 -3.34 12.67
CA LEU A 95 1.82 -3.56 12.86
C LEU A 95 1.51 -4.95 13.41
N LEU A 96 2.18 -5.97 12.89
CA LEU A 96 1.87 -7.36 13.21
C LEU A 96 2.62 -7.87 14.44
N GLN A 97 3.82 -7.38 14.70
CA GLN A 97 4.69 -7.91 15.75
C GLN A 97 4.97 -6.90 16.87
N GLY A 98 4.69 -5.63 16.64
CA GLY A 98 4.91 -4.59 17.63
C GLY A 98 6.39 -4.27 17.88
N ILE A 99 7.24 -4.54 16.91
CA ILE A 99 8.69 -4.38 17.05
C ILE A 99 9.16 -3.17 16.25
#